data_15b430b3855de288c5db897a80eb7204
#
_entry.id   15b430b3855de288c5db897a80eb7204
#
_cell.length_a   1.000
_cell.length_b   1.000
_cell.length_c   1.000
_cell.angle_alpha   90.00
_cell.angle_beta   90.00
_cell.angle_gamma   90.00
#
_symmetry.space_group_name_H-M   'P 1'
#
loop_
_entity.id
_entity.type
_entity.pdbx_description
1 polymer ?
#
loop_
_entity_poly.entity_id
_entity_poly.type
_entity_poly.pdbx_seq_one_letter_code
_entity_poly.pdbx_strand_id
1 'polypeptide(L)'
;MRVRGGCAILWRQQGVSQIGTSPGRRTIVSDLSLAEQRLLDEFARNLESAGVYRAARRSRVPVARARQIVEDLERQGALVATATSELGGSDGVYWDRLGVDAKGRSMVLSQAVLAIHGVSTLAQETALWLAEAGVGTILSTRAPQDGGLASLLSARFPALRTRAPLRTRPDVMVTVDAHVVEPLLARRLAQEDVVHLPVVVGEAGVRIGPVLGGGGPCSTCLELWERDADPCWPALATQMRTLPMPDVEHLVLHEAAASTARAVIDTLVGRASGADGAGDEAEPGGVTSGGSAAWWSTHSVEVTGQEPRGRQRSWERHPECLCSQL
;
A
#
# COMPACT_ATOMS: atom_id res chain seq x y z
N MET A 1 18.32 2.74 19.90
CA MET A 1 17.47 1.56 20.19
C MET A 1 16.15 2.03 20.76
N ARG A 2 15.04 1.53 20.26
CA ARG A 2 13.69 1.91 20.66
C ARG A 2 12.73 0.74 20.58
N VAL A 3 11.61 0.86 21.26
CA VAL A 3 10.48 -0.05 21.07
C VAL A 3 9.90 0.16 19.67
N ARG A 4 9.68 -0.94 18.95
CA ARG A 4 9.12 -0.93 17.59
C ARG A 4 7.81 -0.14 17.55
N GLY A 5 7.70 0.79 16.60
CA GLY A 5 6.54 1.65 16.40
C GLY A 5 6.09 2.44 17.62
N GLY A 6 6.95 2.64 18.62
CA GLY A 6 6.58 3.30 19.87
C GLY A 6 5.47 2.57 20.65
N CYS A 7 5.40 1.24 20.53
CA CYS A 7 4.41 0.44 21.26
C CYS A 7 4.53 0.62 22.77
N ALA A 8 3.40 0.66 23.46
CA ALA A 8 3.36 0.78 24.90
C ALA A 8 3.94 -0.45 25.60
N ILE A 9 4.63 -0.24 26.71
CA ILE A 9 5.06 -1.30 27.62
C ILE A 9 4.07 -1.31 28.79
N LEU A 10 3.48 -2.47 29.05
CA LEU A 10 2.42 -2.65 30.02
C LEU A 10 2.79 -3.74 31.04
N TRP A 11 2.44 -3.53 32.27
CA TRP A 11 2.54 -4.55 33.33
C TRP A 11 1.28 -5.40 33.32
N ARG A 12 1.41 -6.69 33.12
CA ARG A 12 0.29 -7.63 33.19
C ARG A 12 0.06 -8.10 34.61
N GLN A 13 1.15 -8.50 35.27
CA GLN A 13 1.24 -8.91 36.65
C GLN A 13 2.69 -8.87 37.10
N GLN A 14 2.97 -9.15 38.35
CA GLN A 14 4.35 -9.28 38.82
C GLN A 14 5.10 -10.36 38.04
N GLY A 15 6.25 -10.01 37.49
CA GLY A 15 7.08 -10.90 36.67
C GLY A 15 6.67 -10.99 35.19
N VAL A 16 5.59 -10.34 34.76
CA VAL A 16 5.12 -10.42 33.38
C VAL A 16 4.81 -9.04 32.82
N SER A 17 5.50 -8.66 31.77
CA SER A 17 5.25 -7.43 31.00
C SER A 17 4.78 -7.74 29.57
N GLN A 18 4.17 -6.76 28.95
CA GLN A 18 3.67 -6.84 27.58
C GLN A 18 4.12 -5.62 26.80
N ILE A 19 4.59 -5.80 25.58
CA ILE A 19 4.89 -4.75 24.63
C ILE A 19 3.83 -4.78 23.53
N GLY A 20 3.13 -3.67 23.35
CA GLY A 20 2.03 -3.53 22.38
C GLY A 20 0.66 -3.85 22.99
N THR A 21 -0.38 -3.21 22.44
CA THR A 21 -1.78 -3.33 22.89
C THR A 21 -2.63 -4.24 22.02
N SER A 22 -2.21 -4.47 20.76
CA SER A 22 -2.98 -5.28 19.80
C SER A 22 -2.85 -6.79 20.10
N PRO A 23 -3.94 -7.52 20.33
CA PRO A 23 -3.89 -8.94 20.76
C PRO A 23 -3.05 -9.85 19.86
N GLY A 24 -3.14 -9.67 18.54
CA GLY A 24 -2.41 -10.51 17.56
C GLY A 24 -0.94 -10.11 17.33
N ARG A 25 -0.46 -9.01 17.94
CA ARG A 25 0.88 -8.45 17.67
C ARG A 25 1.62 -7.97 18.91
N ARG A 26 1.22 -8.47 20.07
CA ARG A 26 1.87 -8.18 21.35
C ARG A 26 3.02 -9.15 21.61
N THR A 27 4.10 -8.65 22.19
CA THR A 27 5.16 -9.47 22.77
C THR A 27 4.94 -9.59 24.27
N ILE A 28 4.90 -10.80 24.80
CA ILE A 28 4.77 -11.06 26.25
C ILE A 28 6.14 -11.52 26.75
N VAL A 29 6.64 -10.86 27.79
CA VAL A 29 7.90 -11.18 28.44
C VAL A 29 7.59 -11.65 29.84
N SER A 30 7.91 -12.89 30.15
CA SER A 30 7.71 -13.54 31.45
C SER A 30 9.03 -13.72 32.23
N ASP A 31 8.90 -14.23 33.43
CA ASP A 31 10.03 -14.57 34.32
C ASP A 31 10.94 -13.37 34.66
N LEU A 32 10.33 -12.20 34.77
CA LEU A 32 11.01 -10.96 35.09
C LEU A 32 11.00 -10.70 36.60
N SER A 33 12.11 -10.29 37.15
CA SER A 33 12.14 -9.63 38.44
C SER A 33 11.47 -8.25 38.37
N LEU A 34 11.07 -7.69 39.50
CA LEU A 34 10.53 -6.34 39.62
C LEU A 34 11.50 -5.28 39.02
N ALA A 35 12.80 -5.50 39.24
CA ALA A 35 13.85 -4.64 38.70
C ALA A 35 13.91 -4.70 37.17
N GLU A 36 13.73 -5.88 36.58
CA GLU A 36 13.71 -6.07 35.14
C GLU A 36 12.42 -5.51 34.50
N GLN A 37 11.28 -5.60 35.17
CA GLN A 37 10.07 -4.93 34.71
C GLN A 37 10.26 -3.41 34.65
N ARG A 38 10.90 -2.80 35.65
CA ARG A 38 11.26 -1.38 35.63
C ARG A 38 12.29 -1.04 34.57
N LEU A 39 13.20 -1.96 34.25
CA LEU A 39 14.13 -1.78 33.15
C LEU A 39 13.40 -1.71 31.81
N LEU A 40 12.38 -2.53 31.59
CA LEU A 40 11.56 -2.47 30.36
C LEU A 40 10.88 -1.10 30.23
N ASP A 41 10.35 -0.51 31.31
CA ASP A 41 9.71 0.81 31.26
C ASP A 41 10.67 1.91 30.78
N GLU A 42 11.98 1.77 31.05
CA GLU A 42 12.98 2.71 30.55
C GLU A 42 13.12 2.66 29.02
N PHE A 43 12.84 1.50 28.38
CA PHE A 43 12.92 1.37 26.92
C PHE A 43 11.81 2.14 26.18
N ALA A 44 10.70 2.46 26.85
CA ALA A 44 9.67 3.34 26.29
C ALA A 44 10.19 4.76 25.96
N ARG A 45 11.36 5.15 26.49
CA ARG A 45 11.92 6.49 26.36
C ARG A 45 12.98 6.64 25.24
N ASN A 46 13.06 5.74 24.27
CA ASN A 46 14.05 5.76 23.20
C ASN A 46 15.51 5.85 23.72
N LEU A 47 16.11 4.73 24.00
CA LEU A 47 17.47 4.67 24.52
C LEU A 47 18.50 4.70 23.38
N GLU A 48 19.43 5.65 23.46
CA GLU A 48 20.71 5.52 22.76
C GLU A 48 21.49 4.31 23.27
N SER A 49 22.46 3.79 22.52
CA SER A 49 23.23 2.59 22.91
C SER A 49 23.86 2.70 24.30
N ALA A 50 24.34 3.89 24.69
CA ALA A 50 24.81 4.18 26.04
C ALA A 50 23.66 4.24 27.09
N GLY A 51 22.41 4.33 26.63
CA GLY A 51 21.22 4.40 27.49
C GLY A 51 20.89 3.09 28.19
N VAL A 52 21.20 1.94 27.57
CA VAL A 52 20.99 0.61 28.18
C VAL A 52 21.77 0.48 29.49
N TYR A 53 23.04 0.91 29.53
CA TYR A 53 23.83 0.90 30.76
C TYR A 53 23.25 1.80 31.85
N ARG A 54 22.79 2.99 31.49
CA ARG A 54 22.18 3.93 32.43
C ARG A 54 20.85 3.41 32.95
N ALA A 55 20.04 2.81 32.08
CA ALA A 55 18.78 2.18 32.44
C ALA A 55 18.99 0.99 33.38
N ALA A 56 19.93 0.10 33.07
CA ALA A 56 20.30 -1.03 33.90
C ALA A 56 20.72 -0.59 35.34
N ARG A 57 21.57 0.44 35.42
CA ARG A 57 21.99 0.99 36.73
C ARG A 57 20.83 1.60 37.51
N ARG A 58 19.95 2.37 36.86
CA ARG A 58 18.76 2.97 37.51
C ARG A 58 17.81 1.89 38.03
N SER A 59 17.61 0.87 37.22
CA SER A 59 16.71 -0.25 37.56
C SER A 59 17.37 -1.29 38.47
N ARG A 60 18.66 -1.15 38.81
CA ARG A 60 19.44 -2.10 39.61
C ARG A 60 19.49 -3.51 39.03
N VAL A 61 19.54 -3.60 37.68
CA VAL A 61 19.69 -4.86 36.94
C VAL A 61 21.16 -5.02 36.54
N PRO A 62 21.78 -6.21 36.73
CA PRO A 62 23.12 -6.48 36.22
C PRO A 62 23.21 -6.21 34.71
N VAL A 63 24.30 -5.55 34.29
CA VAL A 63 24.46 -5.16 32.87
C VAL A 63 24.40 -6.34 31.89
N ALA A 64 24.99 -7.48 32.29
CA ALA A 64 24.95 -8.70 31.49
C ALA A 64 23.50 -9.17 31.25
N ARG A 65 22.68 -9.13 32.32
CA ARG A 65 21.26 -9.51 32.24
C ARG A 65 20.44 -8.51 31.42
N ALA A 66 20.71 -7.21 31.56
CA ALA A 66 20.06 -6.18 30.75
C ALA A 66 20.34 -6.36 29.25
N ARG A 67 21.58 -6.71 28.89
CA ARG A 67 21.94 -7.03 27.50
C ARG A 67 21.18 -8.25 26.99
N GLN A 68 21.11 -9.33 27.78
CA GLN A 68 20.36 -10.52 27.40
C GLN A 68 18.89 -10.19 27.11
N ILE A 69 18.23 -9.39 27.97
CA ILE A 69 16.85 -8.94 27.75
C ILE A 69 16.73 -8.15 26.45
N VAL A 70 17.69 -7.25 26.15
CA VAL A 70 17.71 -6.49 24.89
C VAL A 70 17.84 -7.41 23.70
N GLU A 71 18.79 -8.35 23.71
CA GLU A 71 19.01 -9.31 22.63
C GLU A 71 17.78 -10.19 22.37
N ASP A 72 17.09 -10.62 23.45
CA ASP A 72 15.86 -11.39 23.36
C ASP A 72 14.72 -10.57 22.72
N LEU A 73 14.58 -9.30 23.09
CA LEU A 73 13.58 -8.40 22.54
C LEU A 73 13.88 -7.97 21.08
N GLU A 74 15.15 -7.84 20.73
CA GLU A 74 15.57 -7.61 19.35
C GLU A 74 15.26 -8.83 18.47
N ARG A 75 15.58 -10.02 18.95
CA ARG A 75 15.27 -11.29 18.27
C ARG A 75 13.77 -11.49 18.06
N GLN A 76 12.95 -11.07 19.01
CA GLN A 76 11.49 -11.05 18.92
C GLN A 76 10.95 -9.86 18.10
N GLY A 77 11.83 -8.97 17.62
CA GLY A 77 11.46 -7.78 16.88
C GLY A 77 10.71 -6.72 17.69
N ALA A 78 10.69 -6.81 19.02
CA ALA A 78 10.05 -5.81 19.89
C ALA A 78 10.92 -4.55 20.10
N LEU A 79 12.24 -4.69 20.00
CA LEU A 79 13.19 -3.59 19.97
C LEU A 79 13.85 -3.50 18.60
N VAL A 80 14.13 -2.28 18.14
CA VAL A 80 14.77 -1.99 16.85
C VAL A 80 15.84 -0.90 16.99
N ALA A 81 16.88 -0.99 16.17
CA ALA A 81 17.99 -0.03 16.18
C ALA A 81 17.64 1.30 15.50
N THR A 82 16.69 1.29 14.54
CA THR A 82 16.31 2.46 13.72
C THR A 82 15.78 3.61 14.56
N ALA A 83 16.23 4.83 14.30
CA ALA A 83 15.71 6.02 14.98
C ALA A 83 14.26 6.34 14.56
N THR A 84 13.45 6.88 15.47
CA THR A 84 12.06 7.27 15.16
C THR A 84 12.00 8.36 14.08
N SER A 85 12.97 9.28 14.05
CA SER A 85 13.07 10.33 13.04
C SER A 85 13.24 9.82 11.60
N GLU A 86 13.64 8.56 11.43
CA GLU A 86 13.81 7.93 10.12
C GLU A 86 12.51 7.29 9.57
N LEU A 87 11.43 7.28 10.35
CA LEU A 87 10.20 6.57 9.99
C LEU A 87 9.28 7.33 9.05
N GLY A 88 9.54 8.61 8.77
CA GLY A 88 8.73 9.36 7.79
C GLY A 88 7.30 9.70 8.26
N GLY A 89 7.10 9.98 9.56
CA GLY A 89 5.81 10.41 10.11
C GLY A 89 4.92 9.27 10.61
N SER A 90 3.61 9.54 10.69
CA SER A 90 2.61 8.61 11.27
C SER A 90 2.51 7.27 10.55
N ASP A 91 2.56 7.31 9.23
CA ASP A 91 2.48 6.11 8.38
C ASP A 91 3.70 5.21 8.59
N GLY A 92 4.89 5.80 8.65
CA GLY A 92 6.10 5.04 8.97
C GLY A 92 6.03 4.38 10.34
N VAL A 93 5.53 5.08 11.36
CA VAL A 93 5.29 4.52 12.70
C VAL A 93 4.28 3.39 12.67
N TYR A 94 3.20 3.54 11.90
CA TYR A 94 2.19 2.50 11.72
C TYR A 94 2.79 1.23 11.10
N TRP A 95 3.52 1.36 10.00
CA TRP A 95 4.14 0.23 9.31
C TRP A 95 5.23 -0.44 10.13
N ASP A 96 6.02 0.34 10.86
CA ASP A 96 7.01 -0.19 11.80
C ASP A 96 6.36 -1.04 12.91
N ARG A 97 5.18 -0.64 13.44
CA ARG A 97 4.40 -1.48 14.38
C ARG A 97 4.01 -2.82 13.79
N LEU A 98 3.73 -2.84 12.49
CA LEU A 98 3.39 -4.06 11.77
C LEU A 98 4.60 -4.95 11.43
N GLY A 99 5.81 -4.51 11.75
CA GLY A 99 7.03 -5.23 11.44
C GLY A 99 7.49 -5.09 9.99
N VAL A 100 6.91 -4.15 9.25
CA VAL A 100 7.30 -3.85 7.87
C VAL A 100 8.46 -2.87 7.87
N ASP A 101 9.36 -2.98 6.90
CA ASP A 101 10.42 -1.97 6.67
C ASP A 101 9.80 -0.64 6.20
N ALA A 102 9.47 0.20 7.18
CA ALA A 102 8.87 1.50 6.93
C ALA A 102 9.79 2.45 6.15
N LYS A 103 11.11 2.34 6.35
CA LYS A 103 12.11 3.17 5.65
C LYS A 103 12.22 2.78 4.19
N GLY A 104 12.39 1.49 3.90
CA GLY A 104 12.42 0.97 2.53
C GLY A 104 11.13 1.28 1.79
N ARG A 105 9.96 1.10 2.44
CA ARG A 105 8.66 1.48 1.89
C ARG A 105 8.60 2.98 1.53
N SER A 106 8.99 3.86 2.43
CA SER A 106 9.01 5.32 2.19
C SER A 106 9.96 5.68 1.03
N MET A 107 11.10 5.02 0.94
CA MET A 107 12.07 5.23 -0.13
C MET A 107 11.50 4.81 -1.49
N VAL A 108 10.86 3.65 -1.59
CA VAL A 108 10.17 3.19 -2.81
C VAL A 108 9.12 4.21 -3.26
N LEU A 109 8.25 4.67 -2.35
CA LEU A 109 7.22 5.64 -2.69
C LEU A 109 7.79 6.99 -3.13
N SER A 110 8.81 7.50 -2.45
CA SER A 110 9.42 8.80 -2.77
C SER A 110 10.14 8.82 -4.14
N GLN A 111 10.56 7.66 -4.63
CA GLN A 111 11.19 7.50 -5.94
C GLN A 111 10.18 7.18 -7.05
N ALA A 112 9.00 6.70 -6.70
CA ALA A 112 7.98 6.27 -7.66
C ALA A 112 7.49 7.40 -8.55
N VAL A 113 7.24 7.06 -9.80
CA VAL A 113 6.62 7.90 -10.82
C VAL A 113 5.27 7.30 -11.20
N LEU A 114 4.19 7.98 -10.85
CA LEU A 114 2.84 7.59 -11.19
C LEU A 114 2.28 8.48 -12.29
N ALA A 115 1.41 7.91 -13.12
CA ALA A 115 0.60 8.69 -14.04
C ALA A 115 -0.88 8.42 -13.76
N ILE A 116 -1.70 9.46 -13.77
CA ILE A 116 -3.14 9.37 -13.58
C ILE A 116 -3.83 9.91 -14.84
N HIS A 117 -4.66 9.07 -15.43
CA HIS A 117 -5.49 9.39 -16.58
C HIS A 117 -6.94 9.50 -16.13
N GLY A 118 -7.47 10.72 -16.12
CA GLY A 118 -8.83 11.07 -15.72
C GLY A 118 -8.89 12.48 -15.17
N VAL A 119 -10.08 13.09 -15.25
CA VAL A 119 -10.35 14.45 -14.74
C VAL A 119 -11.45 14.48 -13.66
N SER A 120 -11.94 13.31 -13.25
CA SER A 120 -13.00 13.18 -12.25
C SER A 120 -12.49 13.50 -10.84
N THR A 121 -13.42 13.78 -9.93
CA THR A 121 -13.14 13.96 -8.50
C THR A 121 -12.44 12.71 -7.94
N LEU A 122 -12.82 11.50 -8.39
CA LEU A 122 -12.17 10.25 -7.99
C LEU A 122 -10.67 10.24 -8.35
N ALA A 123 -10.30 10.71 -9.54
CA ALA A 123 -8.90 10.80 -9.97
C ALA A 123 -8.13 11.82 -9.10
N GLN A 124 -8.76 12.94 -8.75
CA GLN A 124 -8.17 13.96 -7.88
C GLN A 124 -7.95 13.43 -6.46
N GLU A 125 -8.97 12.82 -5.85
CA GLU A 125 -8.87 12.24 -4.51
C GLU A 125 -7.83 11.12 -4.45
N THR A 126 -7.79 10.25 -5.46
CA THR A 126 -6.75 9.22 -5.55
C THR A 126 -5.34 9.83 -5.57
N ALA A 127 -5.14 10.90 -6.35
CA ALA A 127 -3.85 11.58 -6.41
C ALA A 127 -3.47 12.24 -5.07
N LEU A 128 -4.44 12.82 -4.38
CA LEU A 128 -4.22 13.43 -3.06
C LEU A 128 -3.79 12.38 -2.03
N TRP A 129 -4.46 11.22 -1.97
CA TRP A 129 -4.08 10.12 -1.08
C TRP A 129 -2.69 9.57 -1.39
N LEU A 130 -2.34 9.44 -2.67
CA LEU A 130 -1.01 8.97 -3.09
C LEU A 130 0.09 9.98 -2.73
N ALA A 131 -0.17 11.28 -2.90
CA ALA A 131 0.75 12.33 -2.50
C ALA A 131 0.96 12.37 -0.98
N GLU A 132 -0.13 12.22 -0.21
CA GLU A 132 -0.07 12.16 1.27
C GLU A 132 0.67 10.93 1.77
N ALA A 133 0.56 9.80 1.06
CA ALA A 133 1.33 8.59 1.34
C ALA A 133 2.82 8.68 0.98
N GLY A 134 3.27 9.79 0.36
CA GLY A 134 4.68 10.07 0.10
C GLY A 134 5.18 9.68 -1.29
N VAL A 135 4.29 9.50 -2.28
CA VAL A 135 4.69 9.30 -3.68
C VAL A 135 5.44 10.52 -4.19
N GLY A 136 6.60 10.30 -4.81
CA GLY A 136 7.52 11.39 -5.20
C GLY A 136 7.14 12.12 -6.49
N THR A 137 6.45 11.46 -7.43
CA THR A 137 6.05 12.06 -8.71
C THR A 137 4.67 11.57 -9.12
N ILE A 138 3.75 12.50 -9.39
CA ILE A 138 2.41 12.21 -9.92
C ILE A 138 2.18 13.06 -11.16
N LEU A 139 2.03 12.40 -12.30
CA LEU A 139 1.82 13.01 -13.60
C LEU A 139 0.34 12.94 -13.99
N SER A 140 -0.23 14.04 -14.45
CA SER A 140 -1.54 14.04 -15.11
C SER A 140 -1.33 13.88 -16.61
N THR A 141 -2.01 12.91 -17.21
CA THR A 141 -1.92 12.68 -18.67
C THR A 141 -2.95 13.45 -19.46
N ARG A 142 -3.93 14.07 -18.80
CA ARG A 142 -4.87 15.02 -19.43
C ARG A 142 -4.51 16.43 -19.01
N ALA A 143 -4.25 17.28 -20.01
CA ALA A 143 -4.09 18.71 -19.79
C ALA A 143 -5.47 19.32 -19.46
N PRO A 144 -5.66 19.95 -18.32
CA PRO A 144 -6.90 20.62 -18.00
C PRO A 144 -6.92 22.01 -18.61
N GLN A 145 -8.10 22.47 -18.96
CA GLN A 145 -8.30 23.85 -19.43
C GLN A 145 -8.19 24.88 -18.28
N ASP A 146 -8.30 24.45 -17.01
CA ASP A 146 -8.34 25.32 -15.84
C ASP A 146 -7.50 24.77 -14.66
N GLY A 147 -6.18 24.87 -14.75
CA GLY A 147 -5.28 24.62 -13.61
C GLY A 147 -5.12 23.17 -13.10
N GLY A 148 -6.11 22.34 -13.26
CA GLY A 148 -6.20 20.90 -13.07
C GLY A 148 -5.43 20.22 -11.91
N LEU A 149 -5.31 18.92 -12.01
CA LEU A 149 -4.71 18.05 -11.00
C LEU A 149 -3.28 18.49 -10.60
N ALA A 150 -2.44 18.86 -11.57
CA ALA A 150 -1.07 19.28 -11.30
C ALA A 150 -1.00 20.55 -10.43
N SER A 151 -1.90 21.52 -10.67
CA SER A 151 -1.97 22.74 -9.87
C SER A 151 -2.48 22.49 -8.46
N LEU A 152 -3.51 21.66 -8.31
CA LEU A 152 -4.05 21.21 -7.03
C LEU A 152 -2.94 20.55 -6.19
N LEU A 153 -2.22 19.60 -6.77
CA LEU A 153 -1.15 18.88 -6.11
C LEU A 153 0.01 19.79 -5.72
N SER A 154 0.46 20.67 -6.63
CA SER A 154 1.56 21.60 -6.35
C SER A 154 1.24 22.60 -5.25
N ALA A 155 -0.01 23.02 -5.15
CA ALA A 155 -0.46 23.92 -4.09
C ALA A 155 -0.45 23.25 -2.71
N ARG A 156 -0.88 21.98 -2.63
CA ARG A 156 -0.99 21.23 -1.36
C ARG A 156 0.29 20.52 -0.96
N PHE A 157 1.09 20.07 -1.91
CA PHE A 157 2.31 19.28 -1.71
C PHE A 157 3.49 19.90 -2.48
N PRO A 158 4.13 20.95 -1.97
CA PRO A 158 5.19 21.68 -2.68
C PRO A 158 6.42 20.83 -3.05
N ALA A 159 6.69 19.75 -2.31
CA ALA A 159 7.79 18.83 -2.57
C ALA A 159 7.46 17.76 -3.64
N LEU A 160 6.17 17.58 -3.99
CA LEU A 160 5.74 16.62 -4.99
C LEU A 160 6.10 17.09 -6.40
N ARG A 161 6.67 16.21 -7.21
CA ARG A 161 6.91 16.48 -8.62
C ARG A 161 5.65 16.19 -9.43
N THR A 162 5.16 17.20 -10.14
CA THR A 162 3.99 17.07 -11.06
C THR A 162 4.40 17.10 -12.53
N ARG A 163 5.71 17.13 -12.77
CA ARG A 163 6.31 17.10 -14.12
C ARG A 163 7.49 16.15 -14.14
N ALA A 164 7.74 15.54 -15.27
CA ALA A 164 8.89 14.68 -15.53
C ALA A 164 9.47 14.96 -16.91
N PRO A 165 10.73 14.57 -17.20
CA PRO A 165 11.29 14.64 -18.55
C PRO A 165 10.40 13.93 -19.57
N LEU A 166 10.44 14.42 -20.82
CA LEU A 166 9.76 13.75 -21.92
C LEU A 166 10.22 12.28 -22.02
N ARG A 167 9.27 11.38 -22.23
CA ARG A 167 9.49 9.92 -22.27
C ARG A 167 9.76 9.26 -20.91
N THR A 168 9.57 9.95 -19.79
CA THR A 168 9.57 9.26 -18.49
C THR A 168 8.45 8.22 -18.47
N ARG A 169 8.83 6.95 -18.28
CA ARG A 169 7.88 5.86 -18.13
C ARG A 169 7.36 5.83 -16.69
N PRO A 170 6.06 5.85 -16.46
CA PRO A 170 5.52 5.69 -15.11
C PRO A 170 5.68 4.24 -14.63
N ASP A 171 5.90 4.07 -13.33
CA ASP A 171 5.90 2.75 -12.69
C ASP A 171 4.51 2.14 -12.67
N VAL A 172 3.48 2.97 -12.50
CA VAL A 172 2.07 2.59 -12.58
C VAL A 172 1.27 3.70 -13.26
N MET A 173 0.39 3.31 -14.18
CA MET A 173 -0.64 4.15 -14.75
C MET A 173 -1.99 3.79 -14.13
N VAL A 174 -2.62 4.75 -13.48
CA VAL A 174 -4.02 4.64 -13.04
C VAL A 174 -4.92 5.29 -14.09
N THR A 175 -5.90 4.56 -14.61
CA THR A 175 -6.96 5.14 -15.46
C THR A 175 -8.27 5.17 -14.68
N VAL A 176 -9.00 6.27 -14.81
CA VAL A 176 -10.36 6.41 -14.25
C VAL A 176 -11.30 6.59 -15.41
N ASP A 177 -11.97 5.50 -15.77
CA ASP A 177 -12.81 5.38 -16.96
C ASP A 177 -14.30 5.26 -16.55
N ALA A 178 -15.20 5.74 -17.41
CA ALA A 178 -16.64 5.55 -17.25
C ALA A 178 -17.06 4.20 -17.83
N HIS A 179 -17.81 3.42 -17.07
CA HIS A 179 -18.49 2.17 -17.42
C HIS A 179 -17.58 1.02 -17.87
N VAL A 180 -16.57 1.26 -18.69
CA VAL A 180 -15.67 0.25 -19.28
C VAL A 180 -14.26 0.79 -19.38
N VAL A 181 -13.27 -0.10 -19.35
CA VAL A 181 -11.86 0.26 -19.58
C VAL A 181 -11.68 0.73 -21.03
N GLU A 182 -10.92 1.82 -21.24
CA GLU A 182 -10.60 2.30 -22.60
C GLU A 182 -9.62 1.32 -23.30
N PRO A 183 -10.06 0.57 -24.30
CA PRO A 183 -9.28 -0.55 -24.83
C PRO A 183 -8.03 -0.12 -25.62
N LEU A 184 -8.07 1.04 -26.27
CA LEU A 184 -6.90 1.53 -27.04
C LEU A 184 -5.78 1.95 -26.09
N LEU A 185 -6.13 2.65 -25.00
CA LEU A 185 -5.17 3.04 -23.98
C LEU A 185 -4.60 1.81 -23.25
N ALA A 186 -5.47 0.88 -22.83
CA ALA A 186 -5.04 -0.34 -22.15
C ALA A 186 -4.10 -1.20 -23.02
N ARG A 187 -4.40 -1.33 -24.33
CA ARG A 187 -3.53 -2.03 -25.29
C ARG A 187 -2.17 -1.33 -25.45
N ARG A 188 -2.17 -0.01 -25.54
CA ARG A 188 -0.94 0.77 -25.64
C ARG A 188 -0.08 0.60 -24.39
N LEU A 189 -0.66 0.68 -23.20
CA LEU A 189 0.06 0.47 -21.95
C LEU A 189 0.67 -0.94 -21.88
N ALA A 190 -0.06 -1.95 -22.34
CA ALA A 190 0.44 -3.32 -22.42
C ALA A 190 1.63 -3.45 -23.39
N GLN A 191 1.56 -2.79 -24.56
CA GLN A 191 2.65 -2.76 -25.56
C GLN A 191 3.89 -2.04 -25.04
N GLU A 192 3.70 -1.00 -24.24
CA GLU A 192 4.77 -0.24 -23.58
C GLU A 192 5.23 -0.92 -22.28
N ASP A 193 4.65 -2.08 -21.92
CA ASP A 193 4.87 -2.83 -20.70
C ASP A 193 4.75 -1.94 -19.44
N VAL A 194 3.80 -1.02 -19.42
CA VAL A 194 3.46 -0.17 -18.27
C VAL A 194 2.43 -0.87 -17.42
N VAL A 195 2.68 -0.94 -16.11
CA VAL A 195 1.71 -1.46 -15.15
C VAL A 195 0.48 -0.57 -15.14
N HIS A 196 -0.68 -1.16 -15.33
CA HIS A 196 -1.93 -0.45 -15.49
C HIS A 196 -2.92 -0.87 -14.40
N LEU A 197 -3.40 0.09 -13.61
CA LEU A 197 -4.52 -0.09 -12.69
C LEU A 197 -5.77 0.59 -13.27
N PRO A 198 -6.70 -0.17 -13.87
CA PRO A 198 -7.97 0.38 -14.31
C PRO A 198 -8.90 0.61 -13.12
N VAL A 199 -9.53 1.77 -13.08
CA VAL A 199 -10.60 2.13 -12.15
C VAL A 199 -11.81 2.49 -13.00
N VAL A 200 -12.87 1.70 -12.88
CA VAL A 200 -14.07 1.83 -13.71
C VAL A 200 -15.23 2.30 -12.84
N VAL A 201 -15.75 3.48 -13.16
CA VAL A 201 -16.90 4.07 -12.50
C VAL A 201 -18.16 3.60 -13.23
N GLY A 202 -18.97 2.80 -12.55
CA GLY A 202 -20.28 2.35 -12.99
C GLY A 202 -21.41 3.10 -12.27
N GLU A 203 -22.66 2.84 -12.66
CA GLU A 203 -23.83 3.49 -12.06
C GLU A 203 -24.08 3.06 -10.61
N ALA A 204 -23.66 1.85 -10.22
CA ALA A 204 -23.92 1.29 -8.89
C ALA A 204 -22.68 1.30 -7.99
N GLY A 205 -21.49 1.56 -8.52
CA GLY A 205 -20.25 1.52 -7.77
C GLY A 205 -19.01 1.74 -8.61
N VAL A 206 -17.86 1.53 -7.99
CA VAL A 206 -16.53 1.72 -8.61
C VAL A 206 -15.75 0.42 -8.53
N ARG A 207 -15.35 -0.14 -9.66
CA ARG A 207 -14.45 -1.29 -9.75
C ARG A 207 -12.99 -0.83 -9.82
N ILE A 208 -12.17 -1.37 -8.94
CA ILE A 208 -10.74 -1.10 -8.85
C ILE A 208 -9.99 -2.37 -9.24
N GLY A 209 -9.15 -2.31 -10.24
CA GLY A 209 -8.37 -3.44 -10.74
C GLY A 209 -9.13 -4.44 -11.61
N PRO A 210 -8.50 -5.62 -11.85
CA PRO A 210 -7.18 -6.02 -11.35
C PRO A 210 -6.05 -5.16 -11.92
N VAL A 211 -4.87 -5.19 -11.28
CA VAL A 211 -3.66 -4.58 -11.82
C VAL A 211 -3.21 -5.39 -13.04
N LEU A 212 -3.14 -4.74 -14.18
CA LEU A 212 -2.74 -5.33 -15.46
C LEU A 212 -1.24 -5.12 -15.71
N GLY A 213 -0.60 -6.11 -16.31
CA GLY A 213 0.85 -6.16 -16.45
C GLY A 213 1.51 -7.04 -15.39
N GLY A 214 2.68 -7.61 -15.70
CA GLY A 214 3.41 -8.47 -14.75
C GLY A 214 2.93 -9.91 -14.65
N GLY A 215 2.28 -10.45 -15.67
CA GLY A 215 1.99 -11.89 -15.76
C GLY A 215 0.56 -12.31 -15.39
N GLY A 216 -0.31 -11.40 -14.96
CA GLY A 216 -1.74 -11.63 -14.73
C GLY A 216 -2.59 -11.55 -16.01
N PRO A 217 -3.94 -11.45 -15.89
CA PRO A 217 -4.82 -11.19 -17.02
C PRO A 217 -4.53 -9.83 -17.64
N CYS A 218 -4.73 -9.70 -18.93
CA CYS A 218 -4.69 -8.41 -19.64
C CYS A 218 -6.10 -7.84 -19.82
N SER A 219 -6.22 -6.61 -20.30
CA SER A 219 -7.53 -5.98 -20.54
C SER A 219 -8.40 -6.81 -21.48
N THR A 220 -7.82 -7.47 -22.49
CA THR A 220 -8.56 -8.36 -23.40
C THR A 220 -9.11 -9.59 -22.65
N CYS A 221 -8.37 -10.15 -21.69
CA CYS A 221 -8.90 -11.24 -20.88
C CYS A 221 -10.17 -10.82 -20.11
N LEU A 222 -10.16 -9.61 -19.53
CA LEU A 222 -11.32 -9.07 -18.82
C LEU A 222 -12.53 -8.93 -19.77
N GLU A 223 -12.33 -8.36 -20.95
CA GLU A 223 -13.38 -8.22 -21.96
C GLU A 223 -13.94 -9.59 -22.44
N LEU A 224 -13.08 -10.59 -22.59
CA LEU A 224 -13.50 -11.94 -22.97
C LEU A 224 -14.33 -12.61 -21.88
N TRP A 225 -13.95 -12.47 -20.61
CA TRP A 225 -14.74 -12.98 -19.48
C TRP A 225 -16.10 -12.28 -19.35
N GLU A 226 -16.17 -10.97 -19.63
CA GLU A 226 -17.44 -10.25 -19.67
C GLU A 226 -18.31 -10.72 -20.85
N ARG A 227 -17.71 -10.97 -22.03
CA ARG A 227 -18.41 -11.55 -23.21
C ARG A 227 -18.96 -12.95 -22.91
N ASP A 228 -18.21 -13.77 -22.19
CA ASP A 228 -18.66 -15.12 -21.86
C ASP A 228 -19.80 -15.10 -20.84
N ALA A 229 -19.84 -14.09 -19.97
CA ALA A 229 -20.96 -13.85 -19.08
C ALA A 229 -22.19 -13.26 -19.79
N ASP A 230 -21.97 -12.38 -20.77
CA ASP A 230 -23.02 -11.76 -21.61
C ASP A 230 -22.55 -11.65 -23.06
N PRO A 231 -23.08 -12.49 -23.99
CA PRO A 231 -22.71 -12.42 -25.40
C PRO A 231 -22.97 -11.07 -26.07
N CYS A 232 -23.83 -10.22 -25.52
CA CYS A 232 -24.07 -8.87 -26.01
C CYS A 232 -23.02 -7.85 -25.53
N TRP A 233 -22.14 -8.25 -24.62
CA TRP A 233 -21.11 -7.35 -24.02
C TRP A 233 -20.33 -6.51 -25.04
N PRO A 234 -19.82 -7.03 -26.18
CA PRO A 234 -19.07 -6.21 -27.14
C PRO A 234 -19.85 -5.03 -27.71
N ALA A 235 -21.17 -5.25 -27.94
CA ALA A 235 -22.05 -4.19 -28.43
C ALA A 235 -22.39 -3.20 -27.32
N LEU A 236 -22.65 -3.68 -26.10
CA LEU A 236 -22.90 -2.85 -24.92
C LEU A 236 -21.67 -2.01 -24.55
N ALA A 237 -20.49 -2.62 -24.47
CA ALA A 237 -19.25 -1.93 -24.16
C ALA A 237 -18.95 -0.80 -25.17
N THR A 238 -19.25 -1.01 -26.47
CA THR A 238 -19.10 0.03 -27.49
C THR A 238 -20.01 1.22 -27.23
N GLN A 239 -21.25 1.00 -26.82
CA GLN A 239 -22.20 2.06 -26.48
C GLN A 239 -21.81 2.77 -25.18
N MET A 240 -21.43 2.01 -24.15
CA MET A 240 -21.05 2.54 -22.84
C MET A 240 -19.86 3.51 -22.89
N ARG A 241 -18.94 3.36 -23.85
CA ARG A 241 -17.80 4.30 -24.04
C ARG A 241 -18.26 5.72 -24.42
N THR A 242 -19.44 5.87 -24.95
CA THR A 242 -19.99 7.19 -25.34
C THR A 242 -20.79 7.85 -24.23
N LEU A 243 -21.07 7.14 -23.16
CA LEU A 243 -21.82 7.65 -22.03
C LEU A 243 -20.96 8.53 -21.12
N PRO A 244 -21.54 9.54 -20.47
CA PRO A 244 -20.82 10.38 -19.52
C PRO A 244 -20.42 9.58 -18.27
N MET A 245 -19.47 10.11 -17.53
CA MET A 245 -19.09 9.57 -16.21
C MET A 245 -20.30 9.58 -15.28
N PRO A 246 -20.68 8.46 -14.67
CA PRO A 246 -21.79 8.44 -13.71
C PRO A 246 -21.44 9.23 -12.43
N ASP A 247 -22.47 9.81 -11.82
CA ASP A 247 -22.34 10.32 -10.46
C ASP A 247 -22.29 9.15 -9.47
N VAL A 248 -21.41 9.25 -8.49
CA VAL A 248 -21.28 8.26 -7.41
C VAL A 248 -21.48 8.97 -6.07
N GLU A 249 -22.00 8.25 -5.10
CA GLU A 249 -22.13 8.75 -3.74
C GLU A 249 -20.74 9.11 -3.17
N HIS A 250 -20.67 10.20 -2.38
CA HIS A 250 -19.40 10.73 -1.86
C HIS A 250 -18.60 9.71 -1.05
N LEU A 251 -19.24 8.89 -0.20
CA LEU A 251 -18.55 7.88 0.58
C LEU A 251 -17.97 6.79 -0.31
N VAL A 252 -18.72 6.32 -1.30
CA VAL A 252 -18.26 5.36 -2.32
C VAL A 252 -17.04 5.93 -3.06
N LEU A 253 -17.07 7.21 -3.43
CA LEU A 253 -15.98 7.90 -4.10
C LEU A 253 -14.71 7.91 -3.24
N HIS A 254 -14.82 8.31 -1.97
CA HIS A 254 -13.66 8.39 -1.07
C HIS A 254 -13.10 7.00 -0.73
N GLU A 255 -13.96 6.00 -0.52
CA GLU A 255 -13.56 4.62 -0.29
C GLU A 255 -12.84 4.05 -1.52
N ALA A 256 -13.38 4.29 -2.71
CA ALA A 256 -12.76 3.88 -3.96
C ALA A 256 -11.40 4.57 -4.18
N ALA A 257 -11.28 5.86 -3.87
CA ALA A 257 -10.02 6.60 -3.97
C ALA A 257 -8.96 6.03 -3.01
N ALA A 258 -9.32 5.77 -1.75
CA ALA A 258 -8.42 5.18 -0.76
C ALA A 258 -8.02 3.75 -1.14
N SER A 259 -8.96 2.94 -1.65
CA SER A 259 -8.70 1.58 -2.14
C SER A 259 -7.79 1.58 -3.36
N THR A 260 -8.00 2.51 -4.29
CA THR A 260 -7.13 2.70 -5.46
C THR A 260 -5.71 3.08 -5.03
N ALA A 261 -5.56 4.03 -4.13
CA ALA A 261 -4.27 4.40 -3.58
C ALA A 261 -3.57 3.22 -2.90
N ARG A 262 -4.31 2.40 -2.15
CA ARG A 262 -3.80 1.16 -1.53
C ARG A 262 -3.30 0.18 -2.59
N ALA A 263 -4.07 -0.08 -3.65
CA ALA A 263 -3.68 -0.98 -4.74
C ALA A 263 -2.38 -0.53 -5.43
N VAL A 264 -2.25 0.79 -5.70
CA VAL A 264 -1.02 1.37 -6.27
C VAL A 264 0.17 1.16 -5.34
N ILE A 265 0.03 1.51 -4.07
CA ILE A 265 1.11 1.41 -3.09
C ILE A 265 1.55 -0.04 -2.89
N ASP A 266 0.61 -0.98 -2.76
CA ASP A 266 0.91 -2.40 -2.61
C ASP A 266 1.62 -2.95 -3.84
N THR A 267 1.22 -2.51 -5.03
CA THR A 267 1.88 -2.86 -6.30
C THR A 267 3.32 -2.34 -6.35
N LEU A 268 3.56 -1.07 -6.01
CA LEU A 268 4.90 -0.47 -6.02
C LEU A 268 5.84 -1.17 -5.03
N VAL A 269 5.37 -1.35 -3.79
CA VAL A 269 6.18 -1.97 -2.72
C VAL A 269 6.42 -3.45 -3.00
N GLY A 270 5.41 -4.17 -3.49
CA GLY A 270 5.55 -5.60 -3.82
C GLY A 270 6.51 -5.84 -4.98
N ARG A 271 6.53 -4.98 -5.99
CA ARG A 271 7.48 -5.06 -7.11
C ARG A 271 8.92 -4.80 -6.66
N ALA A 272 9.13 -3.83 -5.80
CA ALA A 272 10.45 -3.55 -5.22
C ALA A 272 10.97 -4.72 -4.38
N SER A 273 10.11 -5.35 -3.58
CA SER A 273 10.46 -6.53 -2.76
C SER A 273 10.72 -7.79 -3.60
N GLY A 274 10.01 -7.98 -4.71
CA GLY A 274 10.18 -9.12 -5.61
C GLY A 274 11.44 -9.06 -6.47
N ALA A 275 12.00 -7.87 -6.69
CA ALA A 275 13.27 -7.71 -7.39
C ALA A 275 14.48 -8.17 -6.55
N ASP A 276 14.36 -8.14 -5.21
CA ASP A 276 15.44 -8.48 -4.27
C ASP A 276 15.28 -9.84 -3.60
N GLY A 277 14.15 -10.54 -3.77
CA GLY A 277 13.80 -11.71 -2.95
C GLY A 277 13.14 -12.87 -3.68
N ALA A 278 13.92 -13.63 -4.42
CA ALA A 278 13.60 -15.04 -4.67
C ALA A 278 14.07 -15.86 -3.45
N GLY A 279 13.23 -15.97 -2.42
CA GLY A 279 13.46 -16.91 -1.33
C GLY A 279 13.28 -16.34 0.07
N ASP A 280 12.05 -16.19 0.49
CA ASP A 280 11.74 -16.31 1.91
C ASP A 280 10.37 -16.97 2.08
N GLU A 281 10.37 -18.17 2.67
CA GLU A 281 9.17 -18.90 3.03
C GLU A 281 8.40 -18.09 4.08
N ALA A 282 7.13 -17.75 3.79
CA ALA A 282 6.29 -16.97 4.66
C ALA A 282 6.02 -17.72 5.96
N GLU A 283 6.45 -17.17 7.10
CA GLU A 283 5.99 -17.57 8.42
C GLU A 283 4.45 -17.42 8.52
N PRO A 284 3.74 -18.39 9.09
CA PRO A 284 2.27 -18.33 9.19
C PRO A 284 1.85 -17.20 10.14
N GLY A 285 1.33 -16.13 9.57
CA GLY A 285 0.80 -14.94 10.29
C GLY A 285 1.46 -13.60 9.93
N GLY A 286 2.51 -13.59 9.13
CA GLY A 286 3.12 -12.37 8.60
C GLY A 286 2.40 -11.87 7.35
N VAL A 287 1.93 -10.61 7.35
CA VAL A 287 1.47 -9.94 6.13
C VAL A 287 2.71 -9.58 5.32
N THR A 288 3.06 -10.43 4.35
CA THR A 288 4.15 -10.11 3.42
C THR A 288 3.64 -9.09 2.38
N SER A 289 4.40 -8.03 2.14
CA SER A 289 4.09 -7.02 1.14
C SER A 289 3.91 -7.61 -0.27
N GLY A 290 4.59 -8.72 -0.58
CA GLY A 290 4.46 -9.44 -1.82
C GLY A 290 3.11 -10.12 -2.01
N GLY A 291 2.45 -10.57 -0.93
CA GLY A 291 1.12 -11.19 -0.98
C GLY A 291 0.04 -10.22 -1.46
N SER A 292 0.10 -8.95 -1.04
CA SER A 292 -0.89 -7.94 -1.46
C SER A 292 -0.76 -7.57 -2.94
N ALA A 293 0.46 -7.41 -3.47
CA ALA A 293 0.68 -7.12 -4.89
C ALA A 293 0.21 -8.26 -5.80
N ALA A 294 0.52 -9.52 -5.42
CA ALA A 294 0.06 -10.71 -6.14
C ALA A 294 -1.47 -10.82 -6.12
N TRP A 295 -2.11 -10.46 -5.01
CA TRP A 295 -3.56 -10.42 -4.91
C TRP A 295 -4.18 -9.43 -5.89
N TRP A 296 -3.67 -8.19 -5.94
CA TRP A 296 -4.15 -7.16 -6.86
C TRP A 296 -3.94 -7.53 -8.34
N SER A 297 -2.98 -8.36 -8.68
CA SER A 297 -2.74 -8.79 -10.07
C SER A 297 -3.81 -9.75 -10.60
N THR A 298 -4.60 -10.36 -9.73
CA THR A 298 -5.63 -11.34 -10.08
C THR A 298 -7.01 -11.01 -9.52
N HIS A 299 -7.16 -9.96 -8.72
CA HIS A 299 -8.43 -9.60 -8.12
C HIS A 299 -8.78 -8.13 -8.36
N SER A 300 -10.06 -7.87 -8.47
CA SER A 300 -10.64 -6.53 -8.40
C SER A 300 -11.55 -6.40 -7.19
N VAL A 301 -11.73 -5.16 -6.74
CA VAL A 301 -12.70 -4.79 -5.72
C VAL A 301 -13.72 -3.85 -6.35
N GLU A 302 -14.99 -4.12 -6.15
CA GLU A 302 -16.07 -3.20 -6.48
C GLU A 302 -16.59 -2.56 -5.19
N VAL A 303 -16.43 -1.26 -5.05
CA VAL A 303 -16.93 -0.46 -3.93
C VAL A 303 -18.33 0.05 -4.27
N THR A 304 -19.29 -0.26 -3.41
CA THR A 304 -20.70 0.14 -3.59
C THR A 304 -21.29 0.63 -2.28
N GLY A 305 -22.32 1.47 -2.33
CA GLY A 305 -23.02 1.93 -1.11
C GLY A 305 -23.88 0.84 -0.42
N GLN A 306 -24.05 -0.33 -1.05
CA GLN A 306 -24.89 -1.40 -0.52
C GLN A 306 -24.12 -2.50 0.22
N GLU A 307 -22.84 -2.67 -0.07
CA GLU A 307 -22.00 -3.71 0.50
C GLU A 307 -20.80 -3.12 1.27
N PRO A 308 -20.82 -3.14 2.62
CA PRO A 308 -19.82 -2.46 3.44
C PRO A 308 -18.37 -2.92 3.25
N ARG A 309 -18.15 -4.05 2.60
CA ARG A 309 -16.81 -4.61 2.32
C ARG A 309 -16.46 -4.61 0.83
N GLY A 310 -17.32 -4.06 -0.01
CA GLY A 310 -17.22 -4.20 -1.45
C GLY A 310 -17.34 -5.64 -1.93
N ARG A 311 -17.43 -5.84 -3.23
CA ARG A 311 -17.39 -7.17 -3.87
C ARG A 311 -15.99 -7.43 -4.39
N GLN A 312 -15.50 -8.64 -4.15
CA GLN A 312 -14.24 -9.11 -4.74
C GLN A 312 -14.54 -10.04 -5.90
N ARG A 313 -13.81 -9.88 -7.00
CA ARG A 313 -13.85 -10.78 -8.15
C ARG A 313 -12.44 -11.22 -8.50
N SER A 314 -12.24 -12.51 -8.66
CA SER A 314 -11.01 -13.09 -9.18
C SER A 314 -11.03 -13.10 -10.71
N TRP A 315 -9.87 -12.92 -11.30
CA TRP A 315 -9.66 -12.87 -12.73
C TRP A 315 -8.49 -13.78 -13.11
N GLU A 316 -8.69 -14.58 -14.13
CA GLU A 316 -7.68 -15.45 -14.71
C GLU A 316 -7.40 -15.03 -16.15
N ARG A 317 -6.30 -15.51 -16.71
CA ARG A 317 -6.08 -15.38 -18.13
C ARG A 317 -7.17 -16.13 -18.88
N HIS A 318 -7.76 -15.47 -19.85
CA HIS A 318 -8.81 -16.11 -20.65
C HIS A 318 -8.18 -17.10 -21.65
N PRO A 319 -8.73 -18.31 -21.81
CA PRO A 319 -8.14 -19.33 -22.69
C PRO A 319 -8.06 -18.93 -24.16
N GLU A 320 -9.00 -18.10 -24.64
CA GLU A 320 -8.97 -17.55 -26.02
C GLU A 320 -8.07 -16.31 -26.18
N CYS A 321 -7.48 -15.81 -25.08
CA CYS A 321 -6.63 -14.65 -25.17
C CYS A 321 -5.19 -15.02 -25.55
N LEU A 322 -4.64 -14.38 -26.57
CA LEU A 322 -3.28 -14.62 -27.02
C LEU A 322 -2.20 -13.96 -26.17
N CYS A 323 -2.56 -13.27 -25.08
CA CYS A 323 -1.57 -12.59 -24.21
C CYS A 323 -0.58 -13.53 -23.52
N SER A 324 -0.88 -14.84 -23.45
CA SER A 324 0.05 -15.85 -22.94
C SER A 324 1.14 -16.25 -23.96
N GLN A 325 1.01 -15.81 -25.20
CA GLN A 325 1.91 -16.13 -26.31
C GLN A 325 2.84 -14.95 -26.68
N LEU A 326 2.61 -13.79 -26.07
CA LEU A 326 3.38 -12.57 -26.23
C LEU A 326 4.31 -12.36 -25.02
#